data_4e53400daefc54236afb56f43d4412ba
#
_entry.id   4e53400daefc54236afb56f43d4412ba
#
_cell.length_a   1.000
_cell.length_b   1.000
_cell.length_c   1.000
_cell.angle_alpha   90.00
_cell.angle_beta   90.00
_cell.angle_gamma   90.00
#
_symmetry.space_group_name_H-M   'P 1'
#
loop_
_entity.id
_entity.type
_entity.pdbx_description
1 polymer ?
#
loop_
_entity_poly.entity_id
_entity_poly.type
_entity_poly.pdbx_seq_one_letter_code
_entity_poly.pdbx_strand_id
1 'polypeptide(L)'
;QIWSRLKAVAKPDTRFDLNFAEYIPDFEGSDAATDRIMELPGCQDAGFMFITPDNCLVELRRRLIEQEKPFFMSTYGIYRGFVLMEPGMVPKGAELYAAWLDGMEHFGRPISLEEIAKRGRIDFLVTGASAVSVDGVRFGKGHGFFDLEWGMFTDLGLVGEETPVVAAVHDCQVVHESLHPSSTDILVDYIATPNKLYDIKHRAKRPKGVIWDLLEPKQIEQTPPLQELQRIQGIA
;
A
#
# COMPACT_ATOMS: atom_id res chain seq x y z
N GLN A 1 -21.87 -7.03 1.85
CA GLN A 1 -22.48 -6.30 0.72
C GLN A 1 -21.44 -5.88 -0.34
N ILE A 2 -20.31 -5.25 0.03
CA ILE A 2 -19.29 -4.80 -0.93
C ILE A 2 -18.64 -5.97 -1.66
N TRP A 3 -18.21 -6.99 -0.96
CA TRP A 3 -17.62 -8.19 -1.57
C TRP A 3 -18.55 -8.91 -2.56
N SER A 4 -19.87 -8.87 -2.33
CA SER A 4 -20.83 -9.44 -3.29
C SER A 4 -20.87 -8.67 -4.61
N ARG A 5 -20.72 -7.32 -4.57
CA ARG A 5 -20.61 -6.48 -5.76
C ARG A 5 -19.25 -6.63 -6.43
N LEU A 6 -18.19 -6.71 -5.62
CA LEU A 6 -16.82 -6.84 -6.09
C LEU A 6 -16.58 -8.15 -6.86
N LYS A 7 -17.23 -9.25 -6.49
CA LYS A 7 -17.13 -10.54 -7.20
C LYS A 7 -17.45 -10.45 -8.70
N ALA A 8 -18.32 -9.51 -9.10
CA ALA A 8 -18.71 -9.36 -10.50
C ALA A 8 -17.62 -8.72 -11.38
N VAL A 9 -16.66 -8.01 -10.77
CA VAL A 9 -15.63 -7.22 -11.46
C VAL A 9 -14.21 -7.58 -11.04
N ALA A 10 -14.05 -8.37 -9.98
CA ALA A 10 -12.76 -8.79 -9.47
C ALA A 10 -12.15 -9.88 -10.36
N LYS A 11 -10.83 -9.82 -10.51
CA LYS A 11 -10.04 -10.89 -11.12
C LYS A 11 -9.60 -11.88 -10.02
N PRO A 12 -9.74 -13.19 -10.25
CA PRO A 12 -9.32 -14.18 -9.26
C PRO A 12 -7.80 -14.20 -9.09
N ASP A 13 -7.34 -14.45 -7.88
CA ASP A 13 -5.92 -14.70 -7.60
C ASP A 13 -5.59 -16.18 -7.83
N THR A 14 -4.38 -16.49 -8.28
CA THR A 14 -3.95 -17.87 -8.56
C THR A 14 -3.81 -18.73 -7.30
N ARG A 15 -3.70 -18.10 -6.11
CA ARG A 15 -3.53 -18.78 -4.81
C ARG A 15 -4.81 -18.80 -4.00
N PHE A 16 -5.64 -17.76 -4.11
CA PHE A 16 -6.77 -17.51 -3.21
C PHE A 16 -8.12 -17.47 -3.94
N ASP A 17 -8.13 -17.62 -5.28
CA ASP A 17 -9.32 -17.48 -6.12
C ASP A 17 -10.05 -16.14 -5.85
N LEU A 18 -11.28 -16.15 -5.37
CA LEU A 18 -12.05 -14.96 -4.98
C LEU A 18 -12.24 -14.86 -3.46
N ASN A 19 -11.30 -15.37 -2.67
CA ASN A 19 -11.31 -15.25 -1.21
C ASN A 19 -10.73 -13.89 -0.77
N PHE A 20 -11.53 -12.85 -0.76
CA PHE A 20 -11.12 -11.49 -0.42
C PHE A 20 -10.71 -11.27 1.06
N ALA A 21 -10.83 -12.29 1.90
CA ALA A 21 -10.24 -12.26 3.24
C ALA A 21 -8.70 -12.39 3.20
N GLU A 22 -8.17 -13.03 2.15
CA GLU A 22 -6.73 -13.30 2.03
C GLU A 22 -5.98 -12.28 1.17
N TYR A 23 -6.65 -11.58 0.25
CA TYR A 23 -6.00 -10.63 -0.64
C TYR A 23 -6.92 -9.48 -1.05
N ILE A 24 -6.33 -8.37 -1.51
CA ILE A 24 -7.04 -7.28 -2.19
C ILE A 24 -6.96 -7.54 -3.69
N PRO A 25 -8.11 -7.80 -4.36
CA PRO A 25 -8.11 -8.25 -5.74
C PRO A 25 -7.74 -7.15 -6.74
N ASP A 26 -7.23 -7.56 -7.89
CA ASP A 26 -7.32 -6.79 -9.11
C ASP A 26 -8.77 -6.79 -9.62
N PHE A 27 -9.13 -5.79 -10.43
CA PHE A 27 -10.49 -5.58 -10.90
C PHE A 27 -10.53 -5.04 -12.34
N GLU A 28 -11.67 -5.12 -12.97
CA GLU A 28 -11.88 -4.55 -14.30
C GLU A 28 -11.66 -3.03 -14.28
N GLY A 29 -10.84 -2.50 -15.19
CA GLY A 29 -10.50 -1.09 -15.28
C GLY A 29 -9.45 -0.61 -14.27
N SER A 30 -8.71 -1.51 -13.63
CA SER A 30 -7.60 -1.13 -12.74
C SER A 30 -6.47 -0.36 -13.46
N ASP A 31 -6.33 -0.57 -14.77
CA ASP A 31 -5.46 0.21 -15.64
C ASP A 31 -5.89 1.67 -15.74
N ALA A 32 -7.19 1.95 -15.88
CA ALA A 32 -7.72 3.31 -15.88
C ALA A 32 -7.59 3.99 -14.50
N ALA A 33 -7.72 3.23 -13.40
CA ALA A 33 -7.42 3.74 -12.07
C ALA A 33 -5.92 4.07 -11.93
N THR A 34 -5.05 3.25 -12.48
CA THR A 34 -3.60 3.47 -12.53
C THR A 34 -3.25 4.75 -13.33
N ASP A 35 -3.91 4.98 -14.48
CA ASP A 35 -3.71 6.23 -15.25
C ASP A 35 -3.93 7.46 -14.36
N ARG A 36 -5.03 7.48 -13.59
CA ARG A 36 -5.34 8.59 -12.68
C ARG A 36 -4.32 8.77 -11.57
N ILE A 37 -3.78 7.68 -11.04
CA ILE A 37 -2.71 7.75 -10.03
C ILE A 37 -1.45 8.37 -10.63
N MET A 38 -1.06 7.93 -11.83
CA MET A 38 0.14 8.39 -12.50
C MET A 38 0.06 9.84 -12.99
N GLU A 39 -1.16 10.37 -13.18
CA GLU A 39 -1.41 11.78 -13.52
C GLU A 39 -1.31 12.71 -12.30
N LEU A 40 -1.34 12.19 -11.07
CA LEU A 40 -1.17 13.00 -9.87
C LEU A 40 0.25 13.60 -9.82
N PRO A 41 0.38 14.92 -9.60
CA PRO A 41 1.69 15.57 -9.50
C PRO A 41 2.59 14.89 -8.46
N GLY A 42 2.04 14.52 -7.30
CA GLY A 42 2.78 13.80 -6.27
C GLY A 42 3.37 12.46 -6.74
N CYS A 43 2.70 11.74 -7.64
CA CYS A 43 3.23 10.51 -8.23
C CYS A 43 4.29 10.80 -9.30
N GLN A 44 4.08 11.84 -10.11
CA GLN A 44 5.04 12.22 -11.16
C GLN A 44 6.37 12.69 -10.57
N ASP A 45 6.32 13.51 -9.52
CA ASP A 45 7.47 14.11 -8.87
C ASP A 45 8.15 13.21 -7.85
N ALA A 46 7.50 12.11 -7.43
CA ALA A 46 8.03 11.21 -6.41
C ALA A 46 9.37 10.60 -6.82
N GLY A 47 10.38 10.75 -5.99
CA GLY A 47 11.68 10.09 -6.11
C GLY A 47 11.73 8.72 -5.44
N PHE A 48 10.87 8.48 -4.42
CA PHE A 48 10.80 7.21 -3.71
C PHE A 48 9.39 6.96 -3.19
N MET A 49 8.81 5.81 -3.56
CA MET A 49 7.41 5.48 -3.30
C MET A 49 7.26 4.17 -2.51
N PHE A 50 6.21 4.09 -1.70
CA PHE A 50 5.73 2.84 -1.13
C PHE A 50 4.46 2.38 -1.84
N ILE A 51 4.48 1.17 -2.39
CA ILE A 51 3.34 0.57 -3.11
C ILE A 51 3.02 -0.76 -2.43
N THR A 52 1.81 -0.91 -1.89
CA THR A 52 1.43 -2.19 -1.25
C THR A 52 1.41 -3.36 -2.24
N PRO A 53 1.51 -4.63 -1.76
CA PRO A 53 1.55 -5.81 -2.62
C PRO A 53 0.19 -6.19 -3.23
N ASP A 54 -0.84 -5.34 -3.08
CA ASP A 54 -2.19 -5.61 -3.53
C ASP A 54 -2.25 -5.86 -5.05
N ASN A 55 -3.11 -6.80 -5.48
CA ASN A 55 -3.18 -7.21 -6.89
C ASN A 55 -3.66 -6.09 -7.81
N CYS A 56 -4.54 -5.19 -7.34
CA CYS A 56 -4.99 -4.02 -8.10
C CYS A 56 -3.87 -3.03 -8.46
N LEU A 57 -2.68 -3.17 -7.86
CA LEU A 57 -1.53 -2.31 -8.10
C LEU A 57 -0.46 -2.95 -8.99
N VAL A 58 -0.71 -4.13 -9.55
CA VAL A 58 0.22 -4.80 -10.47
C VAL A 58 0.54 -3.91 -11.67
N GLU A 59 -0.47 -3.28 -12.27
CA GLU A 59 -0.27 -2.40 -13.42
C GLU A 59 0.54 -1.15 -13.06
N LEU A 60 0.29 -0.55 -11.89
CA LEU A 60 1.09 0.57 -11.40
C LEU A 60 2.55 0.16 -11.22
N ARG A 61 2.82 -0.94 -10.53
CA ARG A 61 4.19 -1.44 -10.33
C ARG A 61 4.89 -1.75 -11.65
N ARG A 62 4.18 -2.38 -12.61
CA ARG A 62 4.72 -2.63 -13.95
C ARG A 62 5.18 -1.36 -14.64
N ARG A 63 4.35 -0.31 -14.64
CA ARG A 63 4.68 0.97 -15.27
C ARG A 63 5.82 1.70 -14.55
N LEU A 64 5.89 1.62 -13.22
CA LEU A 64 7.02 2.20 -12.48
C LEU A 64 8.34 1.49 -12.82
N ILE A 65 8.32 0.16 -12.99
CA ILE A 65 9.47 -0.61 -13.44
C ILE A 65 9.90 -0.18 -14.85
N GLU A 66 8.95 -0.04 -15.80
CA GLU A 66 9.23 0.43 -17.16
C GLU A 66 9.80 1.86 -17.20
N GLN A 67 9.36 2.72 -16.28
CA GLN A 67 9.84 4.09 -16.15
C GLN A 67 11.12 4.22 -15.32
N GLU A 68 11.65 3.09 -14.85
CA GLU A 68 12.84 3.07 -13.98
C GLU A 68 12.68 3.93 -12.72
N LYS A 69 11.47 4.03 -12.19
CA LYS A 69 11.20 4.74 -10.94
C LYS A 69 11.38 3.80 -9.75
N PRO A 70 12.22 4.16 -8.76
CA PRO A 70 12.43 3.33 -7.58
C PRO A 70 11.20 3.33 -6.67
N PHE A 71 10.84 2.15 -6.19
CA PHE A 71 9.81 1.98 -5.16
C PHE A 71 10.11 0.75 -4.31
N PHE A 72 9.45 0.66 -3.18
CA PHE A 72 9.49 -0.56 -2.37
C PHE A 72 8.09 -0.97 -1.96
N MET A 73 7.94 -2.22 -1.58
CA MET A 73 6.70 -2.78 -1.08
C MET A 73 6.97 -3.75 0.06
N SER A 74 5.94 -4.07 0.84
CA SER A 74 5.99 -5.17 1.80
C SER A 74 5.82 -6.52 1.10
N THR A 75 6.37 -7.56 1.70
CA THR A 75 6.04 -8.95 1.35
C THR A 75 4.64 -9.30 1.88
N TYR A 76 4.08 -10.43 1.47
CA TYR A 76 2.78 -10.88 1.97
C TYR A 76 2.78 -10.94 3.50
N GLY A 77 1.81 -10.24 4.12
CA GLY A 77 1.70 -10.17 5.58
C GLY A 77 2.90 -9.53 6.30
N ILE A 78 3.79 -8.86 5.57
CA ILE A 78 5.05 -8.28 6.08
C ILE A 78 5.99 -9.35 6.69
N TYR A 79 5.70 -10.63 6.51
CA TYR A 79 6.43 -11.74 7.17
C TYR A 79 7.92 -11.82 6.82
N ARG A 80 8.33 -11.27 5.67
CA ARG A 80 9.73 -11.17 5.23
C ARG A 80 10.19 -9.72 5.07
N GLY A 81 9.48 -8.77 5.68
CA GLY A 81 9.80 -7.35 5.62
C GLY A 81 9.48 -6.70 4.29
N PHE A 82 10.39 -5.89 3.79
CA PHE A 82 10.22 -5.10 2.59
C PHE A 82 11.15 -5.53 1.46
N VAL A 83 10.72 -5.27 0.23
CA VAL A 83 11.45 -5.51 -1.01
C VAL A 83 11.57 -4.19 -1.78
N LEU A 84 12.79 -3.85 -2.18
CA LEU A 84 13.12 -2.69 -2.99
C LEU A 84 13.24 -3.07 -4.45
N MET A 85 12.65 -2.25 -5.31
CA MET A 85 12.83 -2.28 -6.76
C MET A 85 13.52 -1.00 -7.22
N GLU A 86 14.69 -1.16 -7.84
CA GLU A 86 15.48 -0.06 -8.39
C GLU A 86 15.64 -0.17 -9.91
N PRO A 87 15.97 0.93 -10.59
CA PRO A 87 16.31 0.89 -12.01
C PRO A 87 17.30 -0.21 -12.36
N GLY A 88 17.05 -0.89 -13.48
CA GLY A 88 17.95 -1.94 -13.99
C GLY A 88 17.86 -3.32 -13.30
N MET A 89 17.04 -3.49 -12.25
CA MET A 89 16.88 -4.79 -11.60
C MET A 89 16.07 -5.79 -12.45
N VAL A 90 15.17 -5.29 -13.30
CA VAL A 90 14.27 -6.12 -14.10
C VAL A 90 14.72 -6.13 -15.55
N PRO A 91 14.99 -7.33 -16.13
CA PRO A 91 15.28 -7.43 -17.55
C PRO A 91 14.08 -6.99 -18.41
N LYS A 92 14.36 -6.34 -19.54
CA LYS A 92 13.32 -5.93 -20.49
C LYS A 92 12.45 -7.11 -20.93
N GLY A 93 11.13 -6.93 -20.81
CA GLY A 93 10.13 -7.94 -21.11
C GLY A 93 9.69 -8.77 -19.89
N ALA A 94 10.33 -8.58 -18.73
CA ALA A 94 9.95 -9.26 -17.48
C ALA A 94 9.18 -8.33 -16.51
N GLU A 95 8.82 -7.11 -16.92
CA GLU A 95 8.24 -6.07 -16.06
C GLU A 95 6.91 -6.50 -15.45
N LEU A 96 6.07 -7.17 -16.24
CA LEU A 96 4.78 -7.67 -15.74
C LEU A 96 4.99 -8.78 -14.69
N TYR A 97 5.91 -9.70 -14.92
CA TYR A 97 6.22 -10.74 -13.93
C TYR A 97 6.80 -10.12 -12.66
N ALA A 98 7.74 -9.18 -12.80
CA ALA A 98 8.34 -8.47 -11.67
C ALA A 98 7.33 -7.64 -10.87
N ALA A 99 6.23 -7.22 -11.49
CA ALA A 99 5.17 -6.46 -10.82
C ALA A 99 4.27 -7.31 -9.92
N TRP A 100 4.23 -8.63 -10.13
CA TRP A 100 3.55 -9.56 -9.22
C TRP A 100 4.37 -9.79 -7.96
N LEU A 101 3.71 -10.19 -6.87
CA LEU A 101 4.36 -10.40 -5.57
C LEU A 101 5.54 -11.37 -5.66
N ASP A 102 5.35 -12.52 -6.32
CA ASP A 102 6.42 -13.52 -6.47
C ASP A 102 7.57 -13.00 -7.33
N GLY A 103 7.28 -12.27 -8.40
CA GLY A 103 8.28 -11.64 -9.25
C GLY A 103 9.04 -10.53 -8.55
N MET A 104 8.37 -9.73 -7.72
CA MET A 104 9.01 -8.70 -6.89
C MET A 104 10.06 -9.31 -5.97
N GLU A 105 9.73 -10.40 -5.29
CA GLU A 105 10.67 -11.08 -4.40
C GLU A 105 11.81 -11.77 -5.17
N HIS A 106 11.61 -12.07 -6.45
CA HIS A 106 12.64 -12.65 -7.30
C HIS A 106 13.64 -11.62 -7.87
N PHE A 107 13.14 -10.49 -8.37
CA PHE A 107 13.96 -9.45 -9.00
C PHE A 107 14.40 -8.36 -8.04
N GLY A 108 13.56 -8.00 -7.06
CA GLY A 108 13.88 -7.01 -6.07
C GLY A 108 14.87 -7.53 -5.02
N ARG A 109 15.35 -6.65 -4.19
CA ARG A 109 16.17 -7.04 -3.04
C ARG A 109 15.48 -6.72 -1.72
N PRO A 110 15.68 -7.51 -0.68
CA PRO A 110 15.26 -7.14 0.67
C PRO A 110 15.82 -5.76 1.07
N ILE A 111 15.03 -4.98 1.77
CA ILE A 111 15.45 -3.69 2.31
C ILE A 111 14.96 -3.56 3.77
N SER A 112 15.86 -3.17 4.67
CA SER A 112 15.55 -2.96 6.08
C SER A 112 14.95 -1.57 6.34
N LEU A 113 14.34 -1.37 7.51
CA LEU A 113 13.87 -0.03 7.92
C LEU A 113 15.00 0.98 8.04
N GLU A 114 16.19 0.55 8.52
CA GLU A 114 17.37 1.41 8.54
C GLU A 114 17.81 1.85 7.15
N GLU A 115 17.78 0.94 6.17
CA GLU A 115 18.13 1.28 4.79
C GLU A 115 17.09 2.21 4.16
N ILE A 116 15.78 1.99 4.43
CA ILE A 116 14.71 2.90 4.00
C ILE A 116 14.94 4.28 4.61
N ALA A 117 15.23 4.35 5.92
CA ALA A 117 15.50 5.60 6.60
C ALA A 117 16.73 6.35 6.03
N LYS A 118 17.78 5.62 5.66
CA LYS A 118 18.97 6.22 5.01
C LYS A 118 18.67 6.78 3.61
N ARG A 119 17.67 6.27 2.91
CA ARG A 119 17.23 6.81 1.60
C ARG A 119 16.48 8.14 1.76
N GLY A 120 15.87 8.38 2.89
CA GLY A 120 15.14 9.60 3.19
C GLY A 120 13.63 9.44 3.12
N ARG A 121 12.94 10.53 2.84
CA ARG A 121 11.47 10.58 2.85
C ARG A 121 10.84 9.66 1.81
N ILE A 122 9.67 9.14 2.16
CA ILE A 122 8.75 8.48 1.22
C ILE A 122 7.83 9.59 0.69
N ASP A 123 7.88 9.80 -0.62
CA ASP A 123 7.20 10.95 -1.24
C ASP A 123 5.73 10.65 -1.55
N PHE A 124 5.37 9.38 -1.73
CA PHE A 124 4.06 8.97 -2.20
C PHE A 124 3.74 7.53 -1.79
N LEU A 125 2.53 7.27 -1.30
CA LEU A 125 2.09 5.94 -0.93
C LEU A 125 0.83 5.54 -1.71
N VAL A 126 0.79 4.29 -2.18
CA VAL A 126 -0.40 3.72 -2.84
C VAL A 126 -0.76 2.38 -2.23
N THR A 127 -2.03 2.21 -1.92
CA THR A 127 -2.58 0.99 -1.34
C THR A 127 -3.87 0.57 -2.04
N GLY A 128 -4.23 -0.69 -1.96
CA GLY A 128 -5.57 -1.16 -2.27
C GLY A 128 -6.47 -1.10 -1.04
N ALA A 129 -7.73 -1.44 -1.20
CA ALA A 129 -8.68 -1.56 -0.10
C ALA A 129 -9.78 -2.58 -0.41
N SER A 130 -10.39 -3.14 0.64
CA SER A 130 -11.68 -3.85 0.52
C SER A 130 -12.84 -2.88 0.31
N ALA A 131 -12.75 -1.72 0.96
CA ALA A 131 -13.68 -0.60 0.82
C ALA A 131 -12.99 0.70 1.25
N VAL A 132 -13.49 1.83 0.75
CA VAL A 132 -13.05 3.16 1.16
C VAL A 132 -14.23 4.13 1.16
N SER A 133 -14.37 4.95 2.20
CA SER A 133 -15.41 5.98 2.24
C SER A 133 -14.96 7.25 1.53
N VAL A 134 -15.94 8.05 1.10
CA VAL A 134 -15.67 9.36 0.50
C VAL A 134 -15.02 10.35 1.47
N ASP A 135 -14.95 10.02 2.77
CA ASP A 135 -14.23 10.78 3.80
C ASP A 135 -12.77 10.31 3.95
N GLY A 136 -12.34 9.33 3.17
CA GLY A 136 -10.98 8.81 3.16
C GLY A 136 -10.72 7.66 4.16
N VAL A 137 -11.73 7.17 4.86
CA VAL A 137 -11.59 6.02 5.77
C VAL A 137 -11.47 4.74 4.94
N ARG A 138 -10.36 4.02 5.10
CA ARG A 138 -10.01 2.84 4.33
C ARG A 138 -10.20 1.56 5.15
N PHE A 139 -10.80 0.54 4.56
CA PHE A 139 -10.90 -0.80 5.13
C PHE A 139 -10.06 -1.77 4.30
N GLY A 140 -9.05 -2.36 4.93
CA GLY A 140 -8.28 -3.47 4.35
C GLY A 140 -8.97 -4.82 4.58
N LYS A 141 -8.17 -5.86 4.78
CA LYS A 141 -8.64 -7.23 5.09
C LYS A 141 -8.92 -7.45 6.59
N GLY A 142 -8.75 -6.44 7.42
CA GLY A 142 -8.90 -6.52 8.87
C GLY A 142 -7.61 -6.82 9.64
N HIS A 143 -6.45 -6.87 8.97
CA HIS A 143 -5.16 -7.15 9.60
C HIS A 143 -4.35 -5.90 9.98
N GLY A 144 -4.75 -4.71 9.53
CA GLY A 144 -4.08 -3.45 9.84
C GLY A 144 -2.65 -3.31 9.30
N PHE A 145 -2.26 -4.09 8.27
CA PHE A 145 -0.88 -4.06 7.77
C PHE A 145 -0.46 -2.68 7.26
N PHE A 146 -1.31 -2.00 6.48
CA PHE A 146 -0.99 -0.67 5.97
C PHE A 146 -0.87 0.36 7.10
N ASP A 147 -1.67 0.22 8.14
CA ASP A 147 -1.64 1.10 9.30
C ASP A 147 -0.35 0.88 10.12
N LEU A 148 0.14 -0.37 10.19
CA LEU A 148 1.45 -0.69 10.78
C LEU A 148 2.60 -0.14 9.93
N GLU A 149 2.53 -0.28 8.61
CA GLU A 149 3.52 0.26 7.67
C GLU A 149 3.64 1.76 7.82
N TRP A 150 2.52 2.48 7.80
CA TRP A 150 2.49 3.92 8.07
C TRP A 150 3.08 4.27 9.44
N GLY A 151 2.69 3.54 10.49
CA GLY A 151 3.20 3.74 11.84
C GLY A 151 4.72 3.64 11.91
N MET A 152 5.28 2.58 11.32
CA MET A 152 6.74 2.39 11.25
C MET A 152 7.44 3.53 10.49
N PHE A 153 6.87 3.96 9.36
CA PHE A 153 7.43 5.06 8.57
C PHE A 153 7.33 6.40 9.30
N THR A 154 6.26 6.63 10.04
CA THR A 154 6.08 7.85 10.86
C THR A 154 7.07 7.88 12.01
N ASP A 155 7.27 6.78 12.73
CA ASP A 155 8.23 6.66 13.82
C ASP A 155 9.67 6.96 13.39
N LEU A 156 9.98 6.68 12.13
CA LEU A 156 11.28 6.98 11.52
C LEU A 156 11.34 8.36 10.84
N GLY A 157 10.25 9.16 10.89
CA GLY A 157 10.20 10.49 10.29
C GLY A 157 10.18 10.48 8.75
N LEU A 158 9.78 9.37 8.14
CA LEU A 158 9.82 9.17 6.68
C LEU A 158 8.56 9.68 5.97
N VAL A 159 7.46 9.79 6.69
CA VAL A 159 6.16 10.29 6.21
C VAL A 159 5.60 11.32 7.19
N GLY A 160 4.67 12.15 6.72
CA GLY A 160 3.99 13.17 7.51
C GLY A 160 2.57 13.41 7.01
N GLU A 161 1.87 14.37 7.62
CA GLU A 161 0.48 14.73 7.26
C GLU A 161 0.35 15.14 5.78
N GLU A 162 1.39 15.72 5.21
CA GLU A 162 1.46 16.16 3.83
C GLU A 162 1.83 15.06 2.83
N THR A 163 2.25 13.88 3.31
CA THR A 163 2.63 12.77 2.42
C THR A 163 1.39 12.16 1.77
N PRO A 164 1.23 12.22 0.43
CA PRO A 164 0.03 11.75 -0.22
C PRO A 164 -0.16 10.24 -0.10
N VAL A 165 -1.38 9.84 0.23
CA VAL A 165 -1.83 8.44 0.27
C VAL A 165 -2.98 8.25 -0.69
N VAL A 166 -2.85 7.29 -1.60
CA VAL A 166 -3.88 6.97 -2.59
C VAL A 166 -4.41 5.56 -2.39
N ALA A 167 -5.73 5.40 -2.42
CA ALA A 167 -6.38 4.09 -2.52
C ALA A 167 -6.81 3.82 -3.97
N ALA A 168 -6.37 2.68 -4.53
CA ALA A 168 -6.84 2.17 -5.81
C ALA A 168 -7.94 1.13 -5.57
N VAL A 169 -9.15 1.40 -6.05
CA VAL A 169 -10.32 0.54 -5.83
C VAL A 169 -11.26 0.58 -7.05
N HIS A 170 -12.13 -0.43 -7.20
CA HIS A 170 -13.23 -0.34 -8.14
C HIS A 170 -14.33 0.56 -7.59
N ASP A 171 -15.11 1.21 -8.46
CA ASP A 171 -16.20 2.13 -8.06
C ASP A 171 -17.19 1.50 -7.06
N CYS A 172 -17.45 0.20 -7.15
CA CYS A 172 -18.35 -0.51 -6.21
C CYS A 172 -17.80 -0.65 -4.79
N GLN A 173 -16.53 -0.35 -4.56
CA GLN A 173 -15.87 -0.38 -3.25
C GLN A 173 -15.90 0.99 -2.55
N VAL A 174 -16.33 2.03 -3.26
CA VAL A 174 -16.49 3.38 -2.67
C VAL A 174 -17.78 3.42 -1.87
N VAL A 175 -17.67 3.84 -0.60
CA VAL A 175 -18.77 3.96 0.35
C VAL A 175 -19.10 5.45 0.51
N HIS A 176 -20.38 5.78 0.31
CA HIS A 176 -20.86 7.18 0.38
C HIS A 176 -21.33 7.60 1.77
N GLU A 177 -21.54 6.63 2.67
CA GLU A 177 -21.83 6.90 4.07
C GLU A 177 -20.61 7.51 4.77
N SER A 178 -20.85 8.51 5.62
CA SER A 178 -19.80 9.08 6.46
C SER A 178 -19.40 8.06 7.54
N LEU A 179 -18.10 7.81 7.64
CA LEU A 179 -17.55 6.86 8.59
C LEU A 179 -16.58 7.57 9.53
N HIS A 180 -16.56 7.10 10.77
CA HIS A 180 -15.61 7.60 11.76
C HIS A 180 -14.37 6.71 11.77
N PRO A 181 -13.17 7.28 11.54
CA PRO A 181 -11.93 6.50 11.62
C PRO A 181 -11.67 6.06 13.07
N SER A 182 -11.07 4.91 13.25
CA SER A 182 -10.46 4.52 14.51
C SER A 182 -9.15 5.30 14.75
N SER A 183 -8.57 5.13 15.94
CA SER A 183 -7.29 5.78 16.29
C SER A 183 -6.10 5.27 15.48
N THR A 184 -6.23 4.13 14.83
CA THR A 184 -5.17 3.49 14.02
C THR A 184 -5.35 3.68 12.52
N ASP A 185 -6.53 4.09 12.05
CA ASP A 185 -6.83 4.16 10.63
C ASP A 185 -6.05 5.27 9.92
N ILE A 186 -5.42 4.91 8.81
CA ILE A 186 -4.77 5.85 7.91
C ILE A 186 -5.78 6.34 6.88
N LEU A 187 -6.05 7.64 6.92
CA LEU A 187 -6.90 8.29 5.94
C LEU A 187 -6.18 8.48 4.62
N VAL A 188 -6.89 8.24 3.51
CA VAL A 188 -6.36 8.48 2.18
C VAL A 188 -6.71 9.89 1.71
N ASP A 189 -5.82 10.50 0.91
CA ASP A 189 -6.03 11.82 0.28
C ASP A 189 -6.73 11.70 -1.06
N TYR A 190 -6.54 10.56 -1.74
CA TYR A 190 -7.14 10.30 -3.04
C TYR A 190 -7.73 8.90 -3.11
N ILE A 191 -8.84 8.78 -3.85
CA ILE A 191 -9.39 7.47 -4.24
C ILE A 191 -9.40 7.43 -5.76
N ALA A 192 -8.63 6.52 -6.35
CA ALA A 192 -8.59 6.30 -7.78
C ALA A 192 -9.44 5.08 -8.14
N THR A 193 -10.47 5.31 -8.97
CA THR A 193 -11.35 4.26 -9.50
C THR A 193 -11.25 4.22 -11.03
N PRO A 194 -11.77 3.19 -11.71
CA PRO A 194 -11.86 3.18 -13.17
C PRO A 194 -12.53 4.43 -13.76
N ASN A 195 -13.52 4.99 -13.09
CA ASN A 195 -14.32 6.09 -13.62
C ASN A 195 -13.99 7.45 -13.04
N LYS A 196 -13.37 7.52 -11.85
CA LYS A 196 -13.21 8.79 -11.13
C LYS A 196 -11.98 8.83 -10.23
N LEU A 197 -11.38 10.02 -10.13
CA LEU A 197 -10.46 10.37 -9.07
C LEU A 197 -11.20 11.25 -8.04
N TYR A 198 -11.19 10.83 -6.78
CA TYR A 198 -11.70 11.63 -5.66
C TYR A 198 -10.51 12.30 -4.98
N ASP A 199 -10.61 13.61 -4.78
CA ASP A 199 -9.68 14.41 -3.96
C ASP A 199 -10.36 14.62 -2.59
N ILE A 200 -9.78 14.01 -1.56
CA ILE A 200 -10.38 13.93 -0.22
C ILE A 200 -9.83 15.04 0.66
N LYS A 201 -10.72 15.86 1.18
CA LYS A 201 -10.38 16.88 2.17
C LYS A 201 -10.68 16.37 3.58
N HIS A 202 -9.95 15.34 4.02
CA HIS A 202 -10.15 14.81 5.38
C HIS A 202 -9.69 15.82 6.44
N ARG A 203 -10.34 15.78 7.61
CA ARG A 203 -10.06 16.67 8.74
C ARG A 203 -9.41 15.98 9.92
N ALA A 204 -9.53 14.66 10.00
CA ALA A 204 -8.90 13.87 11.05
C ALA A 204 -7.40 13.77 10.80
N LYS A 205 -6.63 13.81 11.88
CA LYS A 205 -5.16 13.60 11.82
C LYS A 205 -4.85 12.10 11.74
N ARG A 206 -3.82 11.77 11.01
CA ARG A 206 -3.28 10.42 10.95
C ARG A 206 -2.57 10.03 12.24
N PRO A 207 -2.49 8.73 12.57
CA PRO A 207 -1.68 8.24 13.69
C PRO A 207 -0.23 8.68 13.58
N LYS A 208 0.40 8.96 14.73
CA LYS A 208 1.76 9.50 14.80
C LYS A 208 2.86 8.45 15.02
N GLY A 209 2.59 7.21 14.75
CA GLY A 209 3.53 6.10 14.91
C GLY A 209 2.83 4.80 15.22
N VAL A 210 3.60 3.79 15.56
CA VAL A 210 3.10 2.47 15.99
C VAL A 210 2.52 2.59 17.39
N ILE A 211 1.27 2.14 17.56
CA ILE A 211 0.62 2.09 18.88
C ILE A 211 0.91 0.72 19.50
N TRP A 212 2.06 0.60 20.16
CA TRP A 212 2.59 -0.66 20.69
C TRP A 212 1.62 -1.39 21.62
N ASP A 213 0.86 -0.66 22.43
CA ASP A 213 -0.12 -1.22 23.39
C ASP A 213 -1.29 -1.94 22.72
N LEU A 214 -1.51 -1.72 21.44
CA LEU A 214 -2.55 -2.39 20.64
C LEU A 214 -2.05 -3.63 19.92
N LEU A 215 -0.76 -3.93 19.95
CA LEU A 215 -0.17 -5.05 19.24
C LEU A 215 -0.11 -6.29 20.12
N GLU A 216 -0.57 -7.42 19.59
CA GLU A 216 -0.36 -8.71 20.22
C GLU A 216 1.12 -9.13 20.16
N PRO A 217 1.70 -9.75 21.20
CA PRO A 217 3.08 -10.22 21.17
C PRO A 217 3.43 -11.08 19.96
N LYS A 218 2.49 -11.96 19.57
CA LYS A 218 2.63 -12.81 18.37
C LYS A 218 2.73 -12.00 17.07
N GLN A 219 2.03 -10.88 16.99
CA GLN A 219 2.08 -9.99 15.82
C GLN A 219 3.46 -9.35 15.68
N ILE A 220 4.05 -8.91 16.80
CA ILE A 220 5.42 -8.37 16.84
C ILE A 220 6.42 -9.47 16.43
N GLU A 221 6.28 -10.67 17.00
CA GLU A 221 7.14 -11.82 16.70
C GLU A 221 7.10 -12.21 15.21
N GLN A 222 5.93 -12.15 14.58
CA GLN A 222 5.74 -12.52 13.18
C GLN A 222 6.05 -11.41 12.17
N THR A 223 6.36 -10.20 12.64
CA THR A 223 6.61 -9.03 11.78
C THR A 223 8.04 -8.52 12.00
N PRO A 224 9.05 -9.04 11.25
CA PRO A 224 10.45 -8.65 11.43
C PRO A 224 10.73 -7.14 11.43
N PRO A 225 10.05 -6.30 10.61
CA PRO A 225 10.24 -4.86 10.69
C PRO A 225 9.80 -4.24 12.01
N LEU A 226 8.79 -4.78 12.71
CA LEU A 226 8.43 -4.27 14.05
C LEU A 226 9.54 -4.56 15.07
N GLN A 227 10.16 -5.75 14.99
CA GLN A 227 11.30 -6.09 15.85
C GLN A 227 12.51 -5.20 15.53
N GLU A 228 12.74 -4.89 14.25
CA GLU A 228 13.77 -3.95 13.84
C GLU A 228 13.49 -2.55 14.41
N LEU A 229 12.25 -2.06 14.31
CA LEU A 229 11.85 -0.77 14.86
C LEU A 229 12.04 -0.70 16.37
N GLN A 230 11.70 -1.76 17.13
CA GLN A 230 11.95 -1.83 18.57
C GLN A 230 13.44 -1.65 18.88
N ARG A 231 14.32 -2.32 18.12
CA ARG A 231 15.78 -2.15 18.30
C ARG A 231 16.24 -0.73 17.99
N ILE A 232 15.73 -0.12 16.93
CA ILE A 232 16.06 1.26 16.56
C ILE A 232 15.61 2.24 17.66
N GLN A 233 14.43 2.02 18.24
CA GLN A 233 13.88 2.86 19.30
C GLN A 233 14.45 2.54 20.70
N GLY A 234 15.19 1.45 20.86
CA GLY A 234 15.74 1.03 22.14
C GLY A 234 14.70 0.55 23.16
N ILE A 235 13.58 -0.03 22.67
CA ILE A 235 12.47 -0.55 23.47
C ILE A 235 12.38 -2.09 23.42
N ALA A 236 13.39 -2.76 22.84
CA ALA A 236 13.48 -4.22 22.76
C ALA A 236 14.15 -4.81 23.99
#